data_297255d0f07b02ac343ddc0685761cc3
#
_entry.id   297255d0f07b02ac343ddc0685761cc3
#
_cell.length_a   1.000
_cell.length_b   1.000
_cell.length_c   1.000
_cell.angle_alpha   90.00
_cell.angle_beta   90.00
_cell.angle_gamma   90.00
#
_symmetry.space_group_name_H-M   'P 1'
#
loop_
_entity.id
_entity.type
_entity.pdbx_description
1 polymer ?
#
loop_
_entity_poly.entity_id
_entity_poly.type
_entity_poly.pdbx_seq_one_letter_code
_entity_poly.pdbx_strand_id
1 'polypeptide(L)'
;MNKITVLFVALLYTFISTSAFSYGGPTVNDRNVQPLYGPKLAKKKFIKVPSDINIEKSILGTIIINQKDIQISQQLIKNIVWRKAEQGKGINLVELEQNVKNLNSINGIRASAVLKKNKNNIVDLIINLNKTDPSKARVRVDNSGSRTSGFVKSTSTLSYDNFFNMGESFGLKQVHTAANGTNYYEINNKVPVGIEGSSLAFRLARMRYDLGAYATHPVQRGLEGGSSFIDVNFDKPLIYGDNLNLNLGLGLFRGSFQEYKNMGAQTEKDARIQRGDLSLDLSFRDNLFKQSATNARIIFSHGKNIYSDSGVEYSPANDQEGSNGKFSKINPAFSRLEKINDKTNLLLKFKGQYAFDNLDGTEEFSLGGTYNVRGYPNNEGSGDTGYITTLELQRSIQKNLMVSLLFDYGKIWTHKDLEAATNGGAWTPFGYNNLIPVYDIMSGGIAVDWKIIPGSTLKMQVIDHLGISNRGKRDDGQDFDRTTYKTKLLLSFTQNF
;
A
#
# COMPACT_ATOMS: atom_id res chain seq x y z
N MET A 1 8.51 0.88 -33.33
CA MET A 1 8.91 0.70 -31.92
C MET A 1 7.64 0.63 -31.08
N ASN A 2 7.45 -0.43 -30.30
CA ASN A 2 6.29 -0.58 -29.43
C ASN A 2 6.32 0.52 -28.35
N LYS A 3 5.16 1.10 -27.98
CA LYS A 3 5.04 2.14 -26.95
C LYS A 3 5.77 1.77 -25.63
N ILE A 4 5.87 0.49 -25.34
CA ILE A 4 6.58 -0.09 -24.20
C ILE A 4 8.10 0.06 -24.35
N THR A 5 8.67 -0.10 -25.54
CA THR A 5 10.11 0.04 -25.80
C THR A 5 10.55 1.49 -25.61
N VAL A 6 9.72 2.47 -26.00
CA VAL A 6 9.99 3.91 -25.77
C VAL A 6 9.94 4.24 -24.27
N LEU A 7 8.99 3.63 -23.53
CA LEU A 7 8.87 3.86 -22.09
C LEU A 7 10.01 3.17 -21.32
N PHE A 8 10.44 1.97 -21.76
CA PHE A 8 11.60 1.26 -21.19
C PHE A 8 12.90 2.03 -21.41
N VAL A 9 13.08 2.62 -22.60
CA VAL A 9 14.25 3.46 -22.93
C VAL A 9 14.19 4.77 -22.14
N ALA A 10 13.03 5.40 -21.99
CA ALA A 10 12.86 6.61 -21.18
C ALA A 10 13.09 6.33 -19.69
N LEU A 11 12.62 5.21 -19.16
CA LEU A 11 12.89 4.77 -17.78
C LEU A 11 14.37 4.41 -17.58
N LEU A 12 15.02 3.73 -18.53
CA LEU A 12 16.47 3.45 -18.47
C LEU A 12 17.29 4.75 -18.53
N TYR A 13 16.89 5.74 -19.33
CA TYR A 13 17.59 7.03 -19.42
C TYR A 13 17.49 7.82 -18.11
N THR A 14 16.36 7.75 -17.41
CA THR A 14 16.22 8.33 -16.07
C THR A 14 17.00 7.56 -15.00
N PHE A 15 17.26 6.25 -15.20
CA PHE A 15 18.10 5.45 -14.31
C PHE A 15 19.60 5.77 -14.38
N ILE A 16 20.07 6.31 -15.50
CA ILE A 16 21.51 6.51 -15.75
C ILE A 16 21.99 7.93 -15.39
N SER A 17 21.08 8.91 -15.25
CA SER A 17 21.47 10.32 -15.22
C SER A 17 21.39 11.07 -13.90
N THR A 18 21.04 10.44 -12.77
CA THR A 18 20.91 11.20 -11.50
C THR A 18 21.42 10.43 -10.28
N SER A 19 22.56 10.86 -9.79
CA SER A 19 23.07 10.58 -8.45
C SER A 19 22.89 11.82 -7.58
N ALA A 20 21.89 11.85 -6.70
CA ALA A 20 21.81 12.78 -5.58
C ALA A 20 20.68 12.38 -4.57
N PHE A 21 20.74 12.85 -3.37
CA PHE A 21 20.22 12.28 -2.13
C PHE A 21 19.07 13.07 -1.49
N SER A 22 18.09 12.45 -0.74
CA SER A 22 17.30 13.13 0.26
C SER A 22 16.04 12.52 0.91
N TYR A 23 15.53 13.11 1.98
CA TYR A 23 14.56 12.69 2.99
C TYR A 23 13.08 13.00 2.70
N GLY A 24 12.19 12.09 3.08
CA GLY A 24 10.74 12.16 2.92
C GLY A 24 10.18 10.94 2.19
N GLY A 25 10.81 9.78 2.36
CA GLY A 25 10.30 8.53 1.80
C GLY A 25 9.07 8.05 2.55
N PRO A 26 8.33 7.09 1.97
CA PRO A 26 7.27 6.44 2.68
C PRO A 26 7.87 5.86 3.97
N THR A 27 7.30 6.25 5.09
CA THR A 27 7.60 5.59 6.36
C THR A 27 7.36 4.09 6.19
N VAL A 28 8.05 3.27 6.94
CA VAL A 28 7.86 1.81 6.94
C VAL A 28 6.39 1.42 7.05
N ASN A 29 5.57 2.31 7.60
CA ASN A 29 4.11 2.18 7.70
C ASN A 29 3.36 2.25 6.36
N ASP A 30 3.91 2.89 5.31
CA ASP A 30 3.24 2.95 3.98
C ASP A 30 3.17 1.59 3.26
N ARG A 31 3.90 0.59 3.74
CA ARG A 31 3.86 -0.76 3.18
C ARG A 31 2.51 -1.43 3.32
N ASN A 32 1.87 -1.18 4.45
CA ASN A 32 0.72 -1.96 4.87
C ASN A 32 -0.59 -1.25 4.61
N VAL A 33 -0.52 0.03 4.27
CA VAL A 33 -1.69 0.82 3.92
C VAL A 33 -1.59 1.21 2.46
N GLN A 34 -1.62 0.24 1.55
CA GLN A 34 -2.12 0.56 0.22
C GLN A 34 -3.48 1.22 0.42
N PRO A 35 -3.76 2.38 -0.22
CA PRO A 35 -5.09 2.93 -0.16
C PRO A 35 -6.05 1.81 -0.55
N LEU A 36 -6.90 1.41 0.39
CA LEU A 36 -7.97 0.47 0.13
C LEU A 36 -8.86 1.19 -0.87
N TYR A 37 -8.52 1.05 -2.16
CA TYR A 37 -9.42 1.50 -3.23
C TYR A 37 -10.72 0.79 -3.00
N GLY A 38 -11.80 1.54 -3.04
CA GLY A 38 -13.14 1.01 -2.83
C GLY A 38 -13.32 -0.30 -3.59
N PRO A 39 -13.83 -1.33 -2.94
CA PRO A 39 -13.90 -2.67 -3.50
C PRO A 39 -14.71 -2.68 -4.80
N LYS A 40 -14.24 -3.43 -5.80
CA LYS A 40 -14.97 -3.59 -7.06
C LYS A 40 -16.29 -4.33 -6.81
N LEU A 41 -17.39 -3.69 -7.12
CA LEU A 41 -18.76 -4.15 -6.82
C LEU A 41 -19.34 -5.19 -7.81
N ALA A 42 -18.55 -5.77 -8.71
CA ALA A 42 -19.07 -6.71 -9.72
C ALA A 42 -18.96 -8.18 -9.29
N LYS A 43 -20.10 -8.89 -9.28
CA LYS A 43 -20.14 -10.37 -9.19
C LYS A 43 -19.78 -10.95 -10.55
N LYS A 44 -18.85 -11.89 -10.60
CA LYS A 44 -18.45 -12.59 -11.82
C LYS A 44 -18.55 -14.10 -11.60
N LYS A 45 -19.49 -14.75 -12.29
CA LYS A 45 -19.49 -16.21 -12.39
C LYS A 45 -18.38 -16.66 -13.33
N PHE A 46 -17.58 -17.61 -12.91
CA PHE A 46 -16.45 -18.13 -13.67
C PHE A 46 -16.79 -19.44 -14.39
N ILE A 47 -17.84 -20.13 -13.94
CA ILE A 47 -18.30 -21.37 -14.55
C ILE A 47 -19.66 -21.14 -15.23
N LYS A 48 -19.74 -21.50 -16.52
CA LYS A 48 -20.99 -21.55 -17.25
C LYS A 48 -21.57 -22.97 -17.15
N VAL A 49 -22.75 -23.09 -16.57
CA VAL A 49 -23.51 -24.33 -16.50
C VAL A 49 -24.62 -24.26 -17.55
N PRO A 50 -24.62 -25.11 -18.57
CA PRO A 50 -25.75 -25.25 -19.51
C PRO A 50 -27.02 -25.71 -18.81
N SER A 51 -28.18 -25.29 -19.31
CA SER A 51 -29.49 -25.58 -18.69
C SER A 51 -29.92 -27.05 -18.77
N ASP A 52 -29.31 -27.81 -19.64
CA ASP A 52 -29.55 -29.24 -19.86
C ASP A 52 -28.74 -30.16 -18.93
N ILE A 53 -27.93 -29.58 -18.04
CA ILE A 53 -27.12 -30.32 -17.06
C ILE A 53 -27.75 -30.22 -15.68
N ASN A 54 -28.15 -31.39 -15.14
CA ASN A 54 -28.53 -31.52 -13.72
C ASN A 54 -27.29 -31.87 -12.88
N ILE A 55 -26.74 -30.91 -12.18
CA ILE A 55 -25.48 -31.04 -11.42
C ILE A 55 -25.61 -32.12 -10.32
N GLU A 56 -26.73 -32.18 -9.62
CA GLU A 56 -26.94 -33.11 -8.51
C GLU A 56 -26.87 -34.58 -8.93
N LYS A 57 -27.20 -34.87 -10.21
CA LYS A 57 -27.19 -36.24 -10.78
C LYS A 57 -25.97 -36.47 -11.67
N SER A 58 -25.07 -35.49 -11.81
CA SER A 58 -23.93 -35.54 -12.72
C SER A 58 -22.66 -35.97 -12.03
N ILE A 59 -21.88 -36.76 -12.76
CA ILE A 59 -20.55 -37.20 -12.36
C ILE A 59 -19.51 -36.46 -13.19
N LEU A 60 -18.43 -35.98 -12.56
CA LEU A 60 -17.33 -35.31 -13.23
C LEU A 60 -16.58 -36.31 -14.12
N GLY A 61 -16.58 -36.00 -15.42
CA GLY A 61 -15.84 -36.73 -16.43
C GLY A 61 -14.41 -36.20 -16.57
N THR A 62 -14.02 -35.90 -17.80
CA THR A 62 -12.68 -35.42 -18.12
C THR A 62 -12.54 -33.93 -17.84
N ILE A 63 -11.37 -33.52 -17.33
CA ILE A 63 -10.99 -32.12 -17.20
C ILE A 63 -10.09 -31.76 -18.39
N ILE A 64 -10.59 -30.87 -19.26
CA ILE A 64 -9.91 -30.42 -20.47
C ILE A 64 -9.42 -28.99 -20.23
N ILE A 65 -8.12 -28.75 -20.40
CA ILE A 65 -7.50 -27.45 -20.25
C ILE A 65 -7.11 -26.93 -21.64
N ASN A 66 -7.79 -25.87 -22.08
CA ASN A 66 -7.48 -25.16 -23.30
C ASN A 66 -6.61 -23.95 -22.95
N GLN A 67 -5.38 -23.95 -23.46
CA GLN A 67 -4.44 -22.82 -23.36
C GLN A 67 -4.34 -22.15 -24.73
N LYS A 68 -4.72 -20.88 -24.80
CA LYS A 68 -4.60 -20.09 -26.02
C LYS A 68 -3.57 -18.98 -25.77
N ASP A 69 -2.47 -19.02 -26.52
CA ASP A 69 -1.38 -18.01 -26.49
C ASP A 69 -0.75 -17.80 -25.11
N ILE A 70 -0.77 -18.86 -24.26
CA ILE A 70 -0.24 -18.83 -22.90
C ILE A 70 0.74 -19.98 -22.73
N GLN A 71 1.88 -19.65 -22.13
CA GLN A 71 2.80 -20.64 -21.59
C GLN A 71 2.77 -20.57 -20.06
N ILE A 72 2.09 -21.49 -19.43
CA ILE A 72 2.13 -21.70 -17.98
C ILE A 72 2.38 -23.17 -17.71
N SER A 73 3.10 -23.46 -16.67
CA SER A 73 3.37 -24.83 -16.23
C SER A 73 2.06 -25.62 -16.10
N GLN A 74 1.90 -26.63 -16.95
CA GLN A 74 0.72 -27.53 -16.89
C GLN A 74 0.61 -28.19 -15.52
N GLN A 75 1.74 -28.45 -14.86
CA GLN A 75 1.75 -29.02 -13.52
C GLN A 75 1.16 -28.09 -12.47
N LEU A 76 1.45 -26.77 -12.56
CA LEU A 76 0.84 -25.77 -11.68
C LEU A 76 -0.68 -25.74 -11.86
N ILE A 77 -1.16 -25.72 -13.12
CA ILE A 77 -2.59 -25.71 -13.44
C ILE A 77 -3.25 -26.99 -12.93
N LYS A 78 -2.64 -28.15 -13.19
CA LYS A 78 -3.14 -29.45 -12.72
C LYS A 78 -3.24 -29.47 -11.21
N ASN A 79 -2.22 -29.07 -10.49
CA ASN A 79 -2.22 -29.04 -9.04
C ASN A 79 -3.33 -28.17 -8.45
N ILE A 80 -3.66 -27.05 -9.09
CA ILE A 80 -4.75 -26.16 -8.65
C ILE A 80 -6.13 -26.79 -8.92
N VAL A 81 -6.30 -27.42 -10.08
CA VAL A 81 -7.61 -27.90 -10.55
C VAL A 81 -7.99 -29.25 -9.96
N TRP A 82 -7.04 -30.20 -9.87
CA TRP A 82 -7.36 -31.59 -9.55
C TRP A 82 -7.45 -31.92 -8.06
N ARG A 83 -7.00 -31.06 -7.17
CA ARG A 83 -6.96 -31.42 -5.75
C ARG A 83 -8.33 -31.70 -5.12
N LYS A 84 -9.40 -31.09 -5.66
CA LYS A 84 -10.77 -31.24 -5.13
C LYS A 84 -11.79 -31.68 -6.20
N ALA A 85 -11.36 -31.82 -7.45
CA ALA A 85 -12.20 -32.23 -8.57
C ALA A 85 -11.79 -33.63 -8.99
N GLU A 86 -12.31 -34.65 -8.31
CA GLU A 86 -11.99 -36.05 -8.62
C GLU A 86 -12.90 -36.56 -9.74
N GLN A 87 -12.29 -37.07 -10.82
CA GLN A 87 -13.00 -37.73 -11.90
C GLN A 87 -13.77 -38.96 -11.35
N GLY A 88 -14.99 -39.17 -11.82
CA GLY A 88 -15.85 -40.27 -11.38
C GLY A 88 -16.65 -39.97 -10.12
N LYS A 89 -16.47 -38.83 -9.49
CA LYS A 89 -17.27 -38.38 -8.35
C LYS A 89 -18.33 -37.36 -8.72
N GLY A 90 -19.31 -37.14 -7.84
CA GLY A 90 -20.34 -36.10 -8.00
C GLY A 90 -19.73 -34.70 -8.14
N ILE A 91 -20.38 -33.86 -8.87
CA ILE A 91 -19.89 -32.49 -9.15
C ILE A 91 -20.21 -31.59 -7.94
N ASN A 92 -19.18 -31.06 -7.29
CA ASN A 92 -19.30 -29.96 -6.34
C ASN A 92 -19.00 -28.63 -7.07
N LEU A 93 -20.05 -27.91 -7.46
CA LEU A 93 -19.91 -26.66 -8.21
C LEU A 93 -19.15 -25.58 -7.42
N VAL A 94 -19.31 -25.54 -6.09
CA VAL A 94 -18.64 -24.58 -5.22
C VAL A 94 -17.13 -24.78 -5.25
N GLU A 95 -16.68 -26.02 -5.17
CA GLU A 95 -15.26 -26.38 -5.25
C GLU A 95 -14.68 -26.12 -6.64
N LEU A 96 -15.42 -26.43 -7.70
CA LEU A 96 -15.00 -26.13 -9.05
C LEU A 96 -14.87 -24.61 -9.30
N GLU A 97 -15.84 -23.82 -8.83
CA GLU A 97 -15.73 -22.35 -8.89
C GLU A 97 -14.52 -21.84 -8.10
N GLN A 98 -14.23 -22.43 -6.94
CA GLN A 98 -13.05 -22.11 -6.15
C GLN A 98 -11.75 -22.39 -6.93
N ASN A 99 -11.67 -23.52 -7.62
CA ASN A 99 -10.50 -23.86 -8.43
C ASN A 99 -10.29 -22.86 -9.59
N VAL A 100 -11.38 -22.47 -10.29
CA VAL A 100 -11.29 -21.45 -11.34
C VAL A 100 -10.92 -20.08 -10.79
N LYS A 101 -11.37 -19.74 -9.58
CA LYS A 101 -10.93 -18.51 -8.88
C LYS A 101 -9.45 -18.57 -8.54
N ASN A 102 -8.97 -19.70 -8.03
CA ASN A 102 -7.54 -19.89 -7.73
C ASN A 102 -6.69 -19.76 -9.00
N LEU A 103 -7.16 -20.25 -10.15
CA LEU A 103 -6.50 -19.98 -11.45
C LEU A 103 -6.49 -18.50 -11.81
N ASN A 104 -7.56 -17.76 -11.51
CA ASN A 104 -7.63 -16.32 -11.74
C ASN A 104 -6.80 -15.49 -10.74
N SER A 105 -6.25 -16.09 -9.69
CA SER A 105 -5.26 -15.44 -8.83
C SER A 105 -3.85 -15.42 -9.43
N ILE A 106 -3.62 -16.24 -10.46
CA ILE A 106 -2.36 -16.27 -11.20
C ILE A 106 -2.30 -15.03 -12.12
N ASN A 107 -1.19 -14.32 -12.07
CA ASN A 107 -1.01 -13.13 -12.89
C ASN A 107 -0.81 -13.49 -14.39
N GLY A 108 -1.24 -12.61 -15.27
CA GLY A 108 -1.09 -12.78 -16.71
C GLY A 108 -2.12 -13.69 -17.38
N ILE A 109 -3.05 -14.31 -16.60
CA ILE A 109 -4.09 -15.16 -17.17
C ILE A 109 -5.50 -14.78 -16.72
N ARG A 110 -6.47 -15.18 -17.53
CA ARG A 110 -7.89 -15.19 -17.19
C ARG A 110 -8.45 -16.57 -17.47
N ALA A 111 -8.88 -17.25 -16.39
CA ALA A 111 -9.53 -18.54 -16.46
C ALA A 111 -11.06 -18.39 -16.49
N SER A 112 -11.71 -19.19 -17.31
CA SER A 112 -13.15 -19.42 -17.30
C SER A 112 -13.40 -20.90 -17.55
N ALA A 113 -14.54 -21.41 -17.10
CA ALA A 113 -14.86 -22.81 -17.29
C ALA A 113 -16.29 -22.98 -17.84
N VAL A 114 -16.49 -24.09 -18.53
CA VAL A 114 -17.79 -24.53 -19.04
C VAL A 114 -17.96 -26.01 -18.72
N LEU A 115 -19.11 -26.37 -18.19
CA LEU A 115 -19.51 -27.77 -18.07
C LEU A 115 -20.11 -28.23 -19.40
N LYS A 116 -19.68 -29.37 -19.92
CA LYS A 116 -20.18 -29.94 -21.17
C LYS A 116 -20.67 -31.36 -20.92
N LYS A 117 -21.92 -31.62 -21.29
CA LYS A 117 -22.50 -32.95 -21.20
C LYS A 117 -21.75 -33.90 -22.15
N ASN A 118 -21.36 -35.05 -21.61
CA ASN A 118 -20.79 -36.18 -22.35
C ASN A 118 -21.84 -37.29 -22.43
N LYS A 119 -21.59 -38.53 -22.10
CA LYS A 119 -22.54 -39.65 -22.10
C LYS A 119 -23.06 -39.96 -20.68
N ASN A 120 -24.32 -40.38 -20.58
CA ASN A 120 -24.89 -40.99 -19.34
C ASN A 120 -24.60 -40.20 -18.06
N ASN A 121 -25.04 -38.95 -17.93
CA ASN A 121 -24.82 -38.09 -16.75
C ASN A 121 -23.35 -37.77 -16.46
N ILE A 122 -22.42 -38.11 -17.34
CA ILE A 122 -21.03 -37.68 -17.25
C ILE A 122 -20.91 -36.28 -17.84
N VAL A 123 -20.27 -35.38 -17.11
CA VAL A 123 -20.08 -33.98 -17.51
C VAL A 123 -18.60 -33.62 -17.46
N ASP A 124 -18.07 -33.22 -18.61
CA ASP A 124 -16.68 -32.78 -18.72
C ASP A 124 -16.55 -31.33 -18.30
N LEU A 125 -15.43 -31.00 -17.62
CA LEU A 125 -15.07 -29.64 -17.26
C LEU A 125 -14.05 -29.10 -18.28
N ILE A 126 -14.45 -28.10 -19.05
CA ILE A 126 -13.58 -27.41 -20.01
C ILE A 126 -13.11 -26.08 -19.38
N ILE A 127 -11.83 -25.97 -19.10
CA ILE A 127 -11.20 -24.76 -18.57
C ILE A 127 -10.51 -24.04 -19.72
N ASN A 128 -10.93 -22.81 -19.98
CA ASN A 128 -10.31 -21.95 -20.99
C ASN A 128 -9.43 -20.92 -20.29
N LEU A 129 -8.14 -20.93 -20.61
CA LEU A 129 -7.16 -19.97 -20.15
C LEU A 129 -6.83 -19.00 -21.27
N ASN A 130 -7.03 -17.73 -21.03
CA ASN A 130 -6.73 -16.65 -21.96
C ASN A 130 -5.62 -15.76 -21.39
N LYS A 131 -4.72 -15.31 -22.23
CA LYS A 131 -3.72 -14.32 -21.87
C LYS A 131 -4.39 -12.98 -21.54
N THR A 132 -3.96 -12.33 -20.48
CA THR A 132 -4.26 -10.91 -20.23
C THR A 132 -3.10 -10.07 -20.73
N ASP A 133 -3.28 -8.74 -20.83
CA ASP A 133 -2.17 -7.85 -21.08
C ASP A 133 -1.15 -7.99 -19.94
N PRO A 134 0.08 -8.47 -20.24
CA PRO A 134 1.06 -8.75 -19.21
C PRO A 134 1.71 -7.48 -18.69
N SER A 135 1.74 -6.41 -19.45
CA SER A 135 2.45 -5.18 -19.12
C SER A 135 1.49 -4.09 -18.66
N LYS A 136 1.83 -3.45 -17.56
CA LYS A 136 1.11 -2.29 -17.05
C LYS A 136 2.13 -1.23 -16.67
N ALA A 137 1.92 -0.02 -17.13
CA ALA A 137 2.72 1.12 -16.73
C ALA A 137 1.83 2.24 -16.20
N ARG A 138 2.32 2.95 -15.21
CA ARG A 138 1.65 4.12 -14.63
C ARG A 138 2.67 5.20 -14.35
N VAL A 139 2.34 6.41 -14.75
CA VAL A 139 3.08 7.62 -14.37
C VAL A 139 2.12 8.55 -13.64
N ARG A 140 2.56 9.06 -12.51
CA ARG A 140 1.82 10.06 -11.73
C ARG A 140 2.75 11.21 -11.40
N VAL A 141 2.26 12.42 -11.60
CA VAL A 141 2.90 13.66 -11.16
C VAL A 141 1.96 14.38 -10.23
N ASP A 142 2.44 14.79 -9.08
CA ASP A 142 1.64 15.48 -8.07
C ASP A 142 2.48 16.44 -7.23
N ASN A 143 1.82 17.36 -6.52
CA ASN A 143 2.44 18.32 -5.61
C ASN A 143 2.34 17.88 -4.13
N SER A 144 2.39 16.59 -3.87
CA SER A 144 2.31 16.01 -2.53
C SER A 144 3.66 15.73 -1.88
N GLY A 145 4.75 16.19 -2.48
CA GLY A 145 6.07 16.13 -1.88
C GLY A 145 6.21 17.04 -0.66
N SER A 146 7.26 16.83 0.14
CA SER A 146 7.57 17.71 1.27
C SER A 146 8.17 19.03 0.78
N ARG A 147 7.91 20.12 1.50
CA ARG A 147 8.56 21.40 1.23
C ARG A 147 10.09 21.32 1.40
N THR A 148 10.56 20.49 2.31
CA THR A 148 11.98 20.31 2.61
C THR A 148 12.73 19.42 1.62
N SER A 149 12.03 18.46 0.97
CA SER A 149 12.63 17.48 0.07
C SER A 149 12.12 17.54 -1.37
N GLY A 150 11.43 18.62 -1.76
CA GLY A 150 10.89 18.83 -3.10
C GLY A 150 9.38 18.61 -3.17
N PHE A 151 8.69 19.69 -3.49
CA PHE A 151 7.25 19.82 -3.50
C PHE A 151 6.57 19.01 -4.62
N VAL A 152 7.13 19.02 -5.83
CA VAL A 152 6.62 18.24 -6.96
C VAL A 152 7.24 16.85 -6.94
N LYS A 153 6.39 15.85 -7.02
CA LYS A 153 6.75 14.45 -6.97
C LYS A 153 6.27 13.71 -8.22
N SER A 154 7.16 12.96 -8.83
CA SER A 154 6.83 11.99 -9.87
C SER A 154 6.92 10.57 -9.32
N THR A 155 5.96 9.74 -9.72
CA THR A 155 5.94 8.31 -9.39
C THR A 155 5.72 7.52 -10.67
N SER A 156 6.66 6.65 -11.00
CA SER A 156 6.56 5.73 -12.12
C SER A 156 6.48 4.29 -11.60
N THR A 157 5.54 3.53 -12.12
CA THR A 157 5.42 2.10 -11.83
C THR A 157 5.32 1.33 -13.13
N LEU A 158 6.05 0.25 -13.22
CA LEU A 158 6.00 -0.72 -14.31
C LEU A 158 5.79 -2.09 -13.71
N SER A 159 4.90 -2.88 -14.27
CA SER A 159 4.76 -4.29 -13.89
C SER A 159 4.61 -5.16 -15.13
N TYR A 160 5.11 -6.37 -15.02
CA TYR A 160 5.00 -7.38 -16.04
C TYR A 160 4.59 -8.72 -15.41
N ASP A 161 3.50 -9.27 -15.89
CA ASP A 161 2.90 -10.50 -15.40
C ASP A 161 3.35 -11.69 -16.23
N ASN A 162 3.74 -12.79 -15.58
CA ASN A 162 4.08 -14.08 -16.17
C ASN A 162 5.26 -14.05 -17.16
N PHE A 163 6.34 -13.38 -16.81
CA PHE A 163 7.56 -13.29 -17.61
C PHE A 163 8.28 -14.64 -17.71
N PHE A 164 8.41 -15.36 -16.59
CA PHE A 164 9.06 -16.67 -16.48
C PHE A 164 8.08 -17.84 -16.65
N ASN A 165 6.85 -17.61 -17.06
CA ASN A 165 5.80 -18.63 -17.19
C ASN A 165 5.43 -19.38 -15.90
N MET A 166 5.68 -18.76 -14.74
CA MET A 166 5.37 -19.28 -13.41
C MET A 166 4.12 -18.61 -12.80
N GLY A 167 3.49 -17.69 -13.52
CA GLY A 167 2.34 -16.92 -13.04
C GLY A 167 2.74 -15.80 -12.07
N GLU A 168 4.00 -15.43 -12.05
CA GLU A 168 4.55 -14.36 -11.23
C GLU A 168 4.16 -12.97 -11.75
N SER A 169 4.28 -11.97 -10.88
CA SER A 169 4.22 -10.55 -11.25
C SER A 169 5.52 -9.88 -10.81
N PHE A 170 6.21 -9.29 -11.75
CA PHE A 170 7.41 -8.50 -11.50
C PHE A 170 7.06 -7.02 -11.58
N GLY A 171 7.54 -6.21 -10.65
CA GLY A 171 7.26 -4.79 -10.59
C GLY A 171 8.49 -3.94 -10.30
N LEU A 172 8.51 -2.75 -10.92
CA LEU A 172 9.47 -1.68 -10.66
C LEU A 172 8.68 -0.44 -10.24
N LYS A 173 9.17 0.24 -9.22
CA LYS A 173 8.62 1.53 -8.80
C LYS A 173 9.75 2.52 -8.58
N GLN A 174 9.57 3.72 -9.09
CA GLN A 174 10.44 4.85 -8.87
C GLN A 174 9.61 6.02 -8.34
N VAL A 175 10.14 6.70 -7.32
CA VAL A 175 9.63 8.00 -6.87
C VAL A 175 10.77 8.98 -6.89
N HIS A 176 10.52 10.14 -7.46
CA HIS A 176 11.48 11.23 -7.56
C HIS A 176 10.79 12.55 -7.19
N THR A 177 11.44 13.38 -6.38
CA THR A 177 10.98 14.74 -6.10
C THR A 177 11.82 15.75 -6.84
N ALA A 178 11.21 16.89 -7.19
CA ALA A 178 11.91 17.99 -7.81
C ALA A 178 13.12 18.41 -6.96
N ALA A 179 14.18 18.87 -7.63
CA ALA A 179 15.45 19.28 -7.03
C ALA A 179 16.22 18.13 -6.33
N ASN A 180 16.00 16.90 -6.78
CA ASN A 180 16.67 15.71 -6.25
C ASN A 180 16.48 15.45 -4.76
N GLY A 181 15.45 16.09 -4.19
CA GLY A 181 15.16 16.01 -2.78
C GLY A 181 14.87 14.60 -2.27
N THR A 182 14.20 13.71 -3.01
CA THR A 182 13.99 12.28 -2.65
C THR A 182 14.10 11.42 -3.88
N ASN A 183 14.82 10.31 -3.77
CA ASN A 183 14.88 9.26 -4.77
C ASN A 183 14.58 7.92 -4.12
N TYR A 184 13.53 7.26 -4.59
CA TYR A 184 13.12 5.93 -4.12
C TYR A 184 13.01 4.97 -5.29
N TYR A 185 13.59 3.80 -5.14
CA TYR A 185 13.55 2.72 -6.11
C TYR A 185 13.09 1.44 -5.41
N GLU A 186 12.21 0.71 -6.05
CA GLU A 186 11.67 -0.55 -5.55
C GLU A 186 11.60 -1.57 -6.67
N ILE A 187 12.04 -2.77 -6.37
CA ILE A 187 11.82 -3.98 -7.16
C ILE A 187 10.95 -4.88 -6.33
N ASN A 188 9.88 -5.39 -6.92
CA ASN A 188 9.02 -6.36 -6.28
C ASN A 188 8.71 -7.53 -7.22
N ASN A 189 8.52 -8.70 -6.63
CA ASN A 189 8.10 -9.89 -7.34
C ASN A 189 7.09 -10.65 -6.46
N LYS A 190 6.02 -11.15 -7.07
CA LYS A 190 5.03 -11.99 -6.41
C LYS A 190 4.85 -13.26 -7.21
N VAL A 191 5.10 -14.41 -6.59
CA VAL A 191 5.04 -15.74 -7.21
C VAL A 191 3.93 -16.55 -6.55
N PRO A 192 3.02 -17.18 -7.32
CA PRO A 192 2.10 -18.14 -6.76
C PRO A 192 2.88 -19.37 -6.26
N VAL A 193 2.59 -19.80 -5.02
CA VAL A 193 3.22 -20.96 -4.39
C VAL A 193 2.14 -21.90 -3.86
N GLY A 194 2.31 -23.19 -4.09
CA GLY A 194 1.32 -24.18 -3.65
C GLY A 194 0.03 -24.19 -4.47
N ILE A 195 -1.02 -24.75 -3.89
CA ILE A 195 -2.19 -25.23 -4.62
C ILE A 195 -3.44 -24.37 -4.37
N GLU A 196 -3.47 -23.61 -3.27
CA GLU A 196 -4.69 -22.95 -2.77
C GLU A 196 -4.70 -21.44 -2.99
N GLY A 197 -3.97 -20.96 -4.01
CA GLY A 197 -3.86 -19.52 -4.30
C GLY A 197 -2.88 -18.79 -3.36
N SER A 198 -2.06 -19.54 -2.61
CA SER A 198 -0.99 -18.95 -1.80
C SER A 198 0.05 -18.28 -2.67
N SER A 199 0.71 -17.27 -2.17
CA SER A 199 1.74 -16.53 -2.88
C SER A 199 2.88 -16.13 -1.97
N LEU A 200 4.08 -16.06 -2.55
CA LEU A 200 5.26 -15.50 -1.91
C LEU A 200 5.63 -14.22 -2.64
N ALA A 201 5.81 -13.15 -1.90
CA ALA A 201 6.18 -11.86 -2.44
C ALA A 201 7.53 -11.40 -1.86
N PHE A 202 8.39 -10.88 -2.72
CA PHE A 202 9.67 -10.29 -2.37
C PHE A 202 9.66 -8.82 -2.75
N ARG A 203 10.25 -7.98 -1.92
CA ARG A 203 10.42 -6.57 -2.19
C ARG A 203 11.79 -6.11 -1.72
N LEU A 204 12.51 -5.46 -2.62
CA LEU A 204 13.77 -4.79 -2.36
C LEU A 204 13.56 -3.31 -2.64
N ALA A 205 13.97 -2.44 -1.74
CA ALA A 205 13.88 -1.02 -1.98
C ALA A 205 15.09 -0.27 -1.42
N ARG A 206 15.36 0.85 -2.07
CA ARG A 206 16.36 1.82 -1.64
C ARG A 206 15.81 3.22 -1.78
N MET A 207 16.02 4.02 -0.76
CA MET A 207 15.72 5.43 -0.73
C MET A 207 16.96 6.23 -0.39
N ARG A 208 17.04 7.41 -0.94
CA ARG A 208 18.02 8.42 -0.60
C ARG A 208 17.36 9.79 -0.50
N TYR A 209 17.86 10.65 0.35
CA TYR A 209 17.34 11.97 0.60
C TYR A 209 18.41 13.01 0.95
N ASP A 210 18.16 14.29 0.61
CA ASP A 210 18.97 15.44 0.92
C ASP A 210 18.08 16.65 1.27
N LEU A 211 18.05 17.10 2.49
CA LEU A 211 17.27 18.24 2.95
C LEU A 211 18.02 19.59 2.79
N GLY A 212 19.21 19.55 2.18
CA GLY A 212 20.13 20.68 2.16
C GLY A 212 19.62 21.92 1.45
N ALA A 213 19.05 21.77 0.26
CA ALA A 213 18.70 22.90 -0.61
C ALA A 213 17.44 23.65 -0.16
N TYR A 214 16.50 22.99 0.50
CA TYR A 214 15.17 23.52 0.83
C TYR A 214 14.87 23.53 2.32
N ALA A 215 15.83 23.09 3.16
CA ALA A 215 15.65 23.09 4.58
C ALA A 215 15.47 24.53 5.09
N THR A 216 14.26 24.80 5.56
CA THR A 216 13.91 26.11 6.15
C THR A 216 14.43 26.25 7.57
N HIS A 217 14.82 25.14 8.21
CA HIS A 217 15.35 25.13 9.57
C HIS A 217 16.88 24.94 9.54
N PRO A 218 17.67 25.72 10.31
CA PRO A 218 19.12 25.61 10.34
C PRO A 218 19.63 24.21 10.70
N VAL A 219 18.91 23.50 11.59
CA VAL A 219 19.27 22.13 12.02
C VAL A 219 19.09 21.09 10.91
N GLN A 220 18.17 21.32 9.96
CA GLN A 220 17.92 20.42 8.82
C GLN A 220 18.82 20.71 7.62
N ARG A 221 19.54 21.82 7.62
CA ARG A 221 20.47 22.14 6.53
C ARG A 221 21.64 21.17 6.51
N GLY A 222 21.88 20.58 5.35
CA GLY A 222 22.93 19.59 5.18
C GLY A 222 22.64 18.21 5.76
N LEU A 223 21.39 17.94 6.14
CA LEU A 223 20.93 16.62 6.53
C LEU A 223 20.66 15.79 5.29
N GLU A 224 21.31 14.66 5.17
CA GLU A 224 21.17 13.70 4.08
C GLU A 224 21.11 12.28 4.65
N GLY A 225 20.55 11.35 3.90
CA GLY A 225 20.52 9.98 4.37
C GLY A 225 19.87 9.01 3.40
N GLY A 226 19.58 7.85 3.89
CA GLY A 226 18.93 6.82 3.09
C GLY A 226 18.48 5.62 3.87
N SER A 227 17.71 4.81 3.19
CA SER A 227 17.31 3.51 3.70
C SER A 227 17.39 2.46 2.61
N SER A 228 17.64 1.25 3.02
CA SER A 228 17.49 0.07 2.17
C SER A 228 16.77 -1.01 2.95
N PHE A 229 15.91 -1.77 2.28
CA PHE A 229 15.23 -2.86 2.96
C PHE A 229 14.89 -4.02 2.03
N ILE A 230 14.77 -5.17 2.65
CA ILE A 230 14.21 -6.40 2.09
C ILE A 230 12.97 -6.79 2.88
N ASP A 231 11.97 -7.26 2.17
CA ASP A 231 10.68 -7.65 2.71
C ASP A 231 10.21 -8.92 1.98
N VAL A 232 9.86 -9.95 2.74
CA VAL A 232 9.38 -11.23 2.23
C VAL A 232 8.03 -11.51 2.88
N ASN A 233 7.00 -11.73 2.07
CA ASN A 233 5.65 -11.97 2.56
C ASN A 233 5.09 -13.26 1.95
N PHE A 234 4.53 -14.10 2.78
CA PHE A 234 3.74 -15.26 2.40
C PHE A 234 2.27 -14.96 2.68
N ASP A 235 1.43 -15.09 1.67
CA ASP A 235 -0.02 -14.90 1.77
C ASP A 235 -0.75 -16.21 1.49
N LYS A 236 -1.66 -16.60 2.37
CA LYS A 236 -2.51 -17.78 2.23
C LYS A 236 -3.99 -17.39 2.30
N PRO A 237 -4.78 -17.62 1.25
CA PRO A 237 -6.24 -17.54 1.34
C PRO A 237 -6.78 -18.61 2.29
N LEU A 238 -7.49 -18.20 3.34
CA LEU A 238 -8.23 -19.10 4.25
C LEU A 238 -9.66 -19.31 3.77
N ILE A 239 -10.30 -18.21 3.31
CA ILE A 239 -11.63 -18.22 2.71
C ILE A 239 -11.54 -17.40 1.42
N TYR A 240 -12.01 -17.99 0.32
CA TYR A 240 -12.01 -17.34 -0.99
C TYR A 240 -13.38 -17.51 -1.64
N GLY A 241 -14.32 -16.66 -1.28
CA GLY A 241 -15.70 -16.69 -1.74
C GLY A 241 -16.09 -15.49 -2.60
N ASP A 242 -17.32 -15.45 -3.09
CA ASP A 242 -17.83 -14.33 -3.89
C ASP A 242 -18.08 -13.07 -3.07
N ASN A 243 -18.57 -13.28 -1.84
CA ASN A 243 -18.93 -12.21 -0.94
C ASN A 243 -17.98 -12.06 0.24
N LEU A 244 -17.15 -13.07 0.53
CA LEU A 244 -16.25 -13.09 1.69
C LEU A 244 -14.91 -13.67 1.26
N ASN A 245 -13.84 -12.94 1.53
CA ASN A 245 -12.47 -13.44 1.40
C ASN A 245 -11.73 -13.14 2.71
N LEU A 246 -10.97 -14.12 3.18
CA LEU A 246 -10.10 -14.00 4.34
C LEU A 246 -8.73 -14.55 3.98
N ASN A 247 -7.69 -13.73 4.14
CA ASN A 247 -6.31 -14.13 3.90
C ASN A 247 -5.50 -14.03 5.19
N LEU A 248 -4.59 -14.97 5.38
CA LEU A 248 -3.55 -14.96 6.40
C LEU A 248 -2.23 -14.59 5.72
N GLY A 249 -1.52 -13.63 6.29
CA GLY A 249 -0.19 -13.22 5.83
C GLY A 249 0.87 -13.40 6.91
N LEU A 250 2.05 -13.84 6.49
CA LEU A 250 3.26 -13.88 7.30
C LEU A 250 4.34 -13.06 6.60
N GLY A 251 4.93 -12.11 7.31
CA GLY A 251 5.94 -11.21 6.78
C GLY A 251 7.25 -11.27 7.55
N LEU A 252 8.37 -11.11 6.84
CA LEU A 252 9.69 -10.89 7.41
C LEU A 252 10.29 -9.64 6.79
N PHE A 253 10.74 -8.74 7.62
CA PHE A 253 11.32 -7.47 7.22
C PHE A 253 12.71 -7.25 7.84
N ARG A 254 13.62 -6.72 7.01
CA ARG A 254 14.88 -6.17 7.47
C ARG A 254 15.17 -4.86 6.74
N GLY A 255 15.42 -3.80 7.50
CA GLY A 255 15.77 -2.48 6.99
C GLY A 255 17.01 -1.92 7.66
N SER A 256 17.74 -1.07 6.93
CA SER A 256 18.83 -0.24 7.41
C SER A 256 18.53 1.21 7.08
N PHE A 257 18.73 2.09 8.05
CA PHE A 257 18.40 3.51 8.00
C PHE A 257 19.61 4.30 8.46
N GLN A 258 20.08 5.21 7.63
CA GLN A 258 21.27 6.00 7.90
C GLN A 258 20.96 7.48 7.66
N GLU A 259 21.46 8.32 8.53
CA GLU A 259 21.32 9.76 8.46
C GLU A 259 22.66 10.43 8.76
N TYR A 260 23.01 11.41 7.96
CA TYR A 260 24.27 12.11 8.02
C TYR A 260 24.03 13.62 7.97
N LYS A 261 24.94 14.38 8.61
CA LYS A 261 24.96 15.83 8.57
C LYS A 261 26.28 16.33 7.96
N ASN A 262 26.22 17.54 7.38
CA ASN A 262 27.38 18.18 6.77
C ASN A 262 28.06 17.31 5.69
N MET A 263 27.29 16.84 4.70
CA MET A 263 27.77 16.01 3.57
C MET A 263 28.50 14.73 4.03
N GLY A 264 27.95 14.05 5.03
CA GLY A 264 28.52 12.79 5.51
C GLY A 264 29.65 12.93 6.55
N ALA A 265 29.99 14.16 6.95
CA ALA A 265 31.06 14.39 7.93
C ALA A 265 30.68 13.94 9.36
N GLN A 266 29.39 13.84 9.66
CA GLN A 266 28.89 13.43 10.97
C GLN A 266 27.71 12.48 10.79
N THR A 267 27.77 11.30 11.38
CA THR A 267 26.66 10.34 11.45
C THR A 267 25.69 10.77 12.54
N GLU A 268 24.43 11.02 12.17
CA GLU A 268 23.37 11.37 13.13
C GLU A 268 22.58 10.13 13.55
N LYS A 269 22.40 9.16 12.64
CA LYS A 269 21.66 7.92 12.90
C LYS A 269 22.21 6.77 12.06
N ASP A 270 22.35 5.60 12.67
CA ASP A 270 22.53 4.31 11.97
C ASP A 270 21.70 3.25 12.71
N ALA A 271 20.54 2.94 12.15
CA ALA A 271 19.59 2.02 12.76
C ALA A 271 19.28 0.84 11.84
N ARG A 272 19.10 -0.34 12.42
CA ARG A 272 18.70 -1.57 11.74
C ARG A 272 17.43 -2.10 12.39
N ILE A 273 16.42 -2.37 11.59
CA ILE A 273 15.15 -2.93 12.03
C ILE A 273 14.99 -4.33 11.48
N GLN A 274 14.64 -5.27 12.34
CA GLN A 274 14.25 -6.63 11.98
C GLN A 274 12.88 -6.89 12.59
N ARG A 275 11.93 -7.35 11.76
CA ARG A 275 10.55 -7.51 12.20
C ARG A 275 9.87 -8.70 11.52
N GLY A 276 9.08 -9.43 12.29
CA GLY A 276 8.10 -10.40 11.82
C GLY A 276 6.70 -9.82 11.90
N ASP A 277 5.88 -10.08 10.89
CA ASP A 277 4.51 -9.59 10.77
C ASP A 277 3.54 -10.76 10.61
N LEU A 278 2.44 -10.74 11.35
CA LEU A 278 1.28 -11.62 11.17
C LEU A 278 0.09 -10.76 10.77
N SER A 279 -0.53 -11.05 9.63
CA SER A 279 -1.67 -10.26 9.15
C SER A 279 -2.90 -11.10 8.86
N LEU A 280 -4.07 -10.50 9.10
CA LEU A 280 -5.37 -11.00 8.64
C LEU A 280 -6.01 -9.94 7.76
N ASP A 281 -6.37 -10.33 6.54
CA ASP A 281 -7.04 -9.48 5.57
C ASP A 281 -8.43 -10.02 5.28
N LEU A 282 -9.45 -9.24 5.60
CA LEU A 282 -10.85 -9.55 5.39
C LEU A 282 -11.42 -8.63 4.31
N SER A 283 -12.08 -9.21 3.31
CA SER A 283 -12.87 -8.46 2.33
C SER A 283 -14.24 -9.09 2.21
N PHE A 284 -15.29 -8.29 2.38
CA PHE A 284 -16.65 -8.79 2.21
C PHE A 284 -17.57 -7.78 1.55
N ARG A 285 -18.66 -8.30 0.97
CA ARG A 285 -19.73 -7.53 0.34
C ARG A 285 -21.05 -7.87 1.02
N ASP A 286 -21.82 -6.85 1.26
CA ASP A 286 -23.17 -6.97 1.80
C ASP A 286 -24.13 -6.00 1.09
N ASN A 287 -25.40 -6.05 1.46
CA ASN A 287 -26.46 -5.19 0.96
C ASN A 287 -27.16 -4.48 2.12
N LEU A 288 -26.39 -4.00 3.11
CA LEU A 288 -26.95 -3.36 4.30
C LEU A 288 -27.84 -2.17 3.92
N PHE A 289 -27.42 -1.36 2.94
CA PHE A 289 -28.27 -0.33 2.32
C PHE A 289 -28.67 -0.74 0.89
N LYS A 290 -27.81 -0.54 -0.12
CA LYS A 290 -28.02 -1.03 -1.48
C LYS A 290 -26.98 -2.05 -1.88
N GLN A 291 -25.74 -1.68 -1.77
CA GLN A 291 -24.59 -2.50 -2.11
C GLN A 291 -23.37 -1.92 -1.42
N SER A 292 -22.72 -2.72 -0.62
CA SER A 292 -21.59 -2.29 0.19
C SER A 292 -20.41 -3.21 -0.04
N ALA A 293 -19.23 -2.66 0.16
CA ALA A 293 -18.03 -3.46 0.12
C ALA A 293 -17.06 -2.97 1.20
N THR A 294 -16.58 -3.90 2.00
CA THR A 294 -15.72 -3.66 3.15
C THR A 294 -14.41 -4.39 2.97
N ASN A 295 -13.31 -3.70 3.30
CA ASN A 295 -12.01 -4.31 3.51
C ASN A 295 -11.54 -3.96 4.91
N ALA A 296 -11.03 -4.94 5.62
CA ALA A 296 -10.41 -4.77 6.92
C ALA A 296 -9.09 -5.53 6.95
N ARG A 297 -8.11 -4.98 7.62
CA ARG A 297 -6.80 -5.61 7.84
C ARG A 297 -6.38 -5.36 9.28
N ILE A 298 -5.77 -6.34 9.90
CA ILE A 298 -5.05 -6.20 11.14
C ILE A 298 -3.67 -6.82 10.99
N ILE A 299 -2.65 -6.13 11.45
CA ILE A 299 -1.27 -6.62 11.43
C ILE A 299 -0.76 -6.57 12.86
N PHE A 300 -0.26 -7.67 13.35
CA PHE A 300 0.59 -7.73 14.53
C PHE A 300 2.04 -7.80 14.08
N SER A 301 2.87 -6.90 14.60
CA SER A 301 4.29 -6.83 14.32
C SER A 301 5.09 -7.03 15.61
N HIS A 302 6.12 -7.86 15.55
CA HIS A 302 7.11 -8.00 16.61
C HIS A 302 8.50 -7.92 16.00
N GLY A 303 9.38 -7.14 16.60
CA GLY A 303 10.70 -6.91 16.05
C GLY A 303 11.70 -6.35 17.05
N LYS A 304 12.81 -5.94 16.51
CA LYS A 304 13.83 -5.19 17.25
C LYS A 304 14.43 -4.08 16.41
N ASN A 305 14.71 -2.97 17.05
CA ASN A 305 15.54 -1.90 16.56
C ASN A 305 16.94 -2.03 17.17
N ILE A 306 17.97 -1.85 16.37
CA ILE A 306 19.37 -1.96 16.74
C ILE A 306 20.07 -0.74 16.19
N TYR A 307 20.55 0.13 17.08
CA TYR A 307 21.46 1.21 16.70
C TYR A 307 22.87 0.66 16.55
N SER A 308 23.58 1.07 15.52
CA SER A 308 24.94 0.62 15.25
C SER A 308 25.96 1.55 15.89
N ASP A 309 27.03 0.95 16.44
CA ASP A 309 28.17 1.67 17.04
C ASP A 309 29.13 2.29 16.02
N SER A 310 28.73 2.51 14.77
CA SER A 310 29.62 3.01 13.72
C SER A 310 30.02 4.48 13.95
N GLY A 311 30.86 4.73 14.95
CA GLY A 311 31.52 6.02 15.20
C GLY A 311 30.72 7.03 16.01
N VAL A 312 29.44 6.78 16.28
CA VAL A 312 28.68 7.43 17.33
C VAL A 312 28.56 6.44 18.48
N GLU A 313 29.23 6.71 19.56
CA GLU A 313 29.11 5.91 20.77
C GLU A 313 27.61 5.80 21.10
N TYR A 314 27.06 4.57 21.07
CA TYR A 314 25.69 4.36 21.58
C TYR A 314 25.69 4.89 23.00
N SER A 315 25.12 6.06 23.16
CA SER A 315 24.83 6.64 24.46
C SER A 315 23.34 6.50 24.67
N PRO A 316 22.87 6.18 25.87
CA PRO A 316 21.46 6.35 26.21
C PRO A 316 20.94 7.77 25.89
N ALA A 317 21.84 8.77 25.85
CA ALA A 317 21.53 10.12 25.39
C ALA A 317 21.25 10.20 23.87
N ASN A 318 21.65 9.23 23.07
CA ASN A 318 21.37 9.17 21.62
C ASN A 318 20.11 8.33 21.31
N ASP A 319 19.64 7.49 22.22
CA ASP A 319 18.33 6.83 22.18
C ASP A 319 17.29 7.69 22.91
N GLN A 320 17.05 8.86 22.34
CA GLN A 320 16.17 9.87 22.94
C GLN A 320 14.70 9.45 22.99
N GLU A 321 14.34 8.40 22.22
CA GLU A 321 12.99 7.85 22.17
C GLU A 321 12.85 6.61 23.07
N GLY A 322 13.94 6.09 23.65
CA GLY A 322 13.95 4.83 24.40
C GLY A 322 13.52 3.64 23.53
N SER A 323 13.85 3.69 22.23
CA SER A 323 13.33 2.80 21.20
C SER A 323 14.31 1.70 20.79
N ASN A 324 15.52 1.67 21.38
CA ASN A 324 16.48 0.60 21.12
C ASN A 324 16.04 -0.70 21.80
N GLY A 325 16.01 -1.76 21.02
CA GLY A 325 15.64 -3.08 21.53
C GLY A 325 14.39 -3.67 20.88
N LYS A 326 13.66 -4.46 21.65
CA LYS A 326 12.46 -5.15 21.14
C LYS A 326 11.25 -4.20 21.15
N PHE A 327 10.40 -4.39 20.17
CA PHE A 327 9.11 -3.71 20.11
C PHE A 327 8.00 -4.61 19.58
N SER A 328 6.78 -4.28 19.92
CA SER A 328 5.57 -4.91 19.40
C SER A 328 4.52 -3.85 19.10
N LYS A 329 3.74 -4.05 18.04
CA LYS A 329 2.64 -3.16 17.68
C LYS A 329 1.55 -3.84 16.91
N ILE A 330 0.35 -3.25 16.92
CA ILE A 330 -0.81 -3.66 16.14
C ILE A 330 -1.23 -2.51 15.22
N ASN A 331 -1.45 -2.83 13.95
CA ASN A 331 -1.92 -1.87 12.95
C ASN A 331 -3.27 -2.33 12.37
N PRO A 332 -4.41 -1.83 12.88
CA PRO A 332 -5.72 -2.02 12.28
C PRO A 332 -5.95 -1.05 11.12
N ALA A 333 -6.59 -1.53 10.06
CA ALA A 333 -7.08 -0.71 8.96
C ALA A 333 -8.46 -1.21 8.51
N PHE A 334 -9.32 -0.28 8.10
CA PHE A 334 -10.67 -0.57 7.67
C PHE A 334 -11.07 0.40 6.57
N SER A 335 -11.79 -0.06 5.56
CA SER A 335 -12.46 0.80 4.61
C SER A 335 -13.78 0.20 4.16
N ARG A 336 -14.81 1.04 4.10
CA ARG A 336 -16.15 0.68 3.65
C ARG A 336 -16.62 1.67 2.61
N LEU A 337 -16.97 1.15 1.43
CA LEU A 337 -17.67 1.89 0.40
C LEU A 337 -19.14 1.49 0.42
N GLU A 338 -20.00 2.46 0.69
CA GLU A 338 -21.44 2.30 0.74
C GLU A 338 -22.10 2.99 -0.46
N LYS A 339 -22.86 2.25 -1.26
CA LYS A 339 -23.63 2.83 -2.35
C LYS A 339 -24.96 3.37 -1.81
N ILE A 340 -25.07 4.69 -1.67
CA ILE A 340 -26.31 5.35 -1.22
C ILE A 340 -27.34 5.32 -2.35
N ASN A 341 -26.91 5.70 -3.57
CA ASN A 341 -27.73 5.63 -4.79
C ASN A 341 -26.82 5.45 -6.02
N ASP A 342 -27.36 5.46 -7.23
CA ASP A 342 -26.60 5.17 -8.45
C ASP A 342 -25.51 6.21 -8.77
N LYS A 343 -25.59 7.40 -8.20
CA LYS A 343 -24.63 8.49 -8.42
C LYS A 343 -23.84 8.86 -7.16
N THR A 344 -24.23 8.35 -5.98
CA THR A 344 -23.65 8.80 -4.71
C THR A 344 -23.17 7.62 -3.89
N ASN A 345 -21.91 7.68 -3.45
CA ASN A 345 -21.29 6.73 -2.54
C ASN A 345 -20.80 7.46 -1.29
N LEU A 346 -20.78 6.75 -0.18
CA LEU A 346 -20.11 7.15 1.05
C LEU A 346 -18.92 6.22 1.25
N LEU A 347 -17.74 6.79 1.40
CA LEU A 347 -16.50 6.06 1.72
C LEU A 347 -16.05 6.44 3.12
N LEU A 348 -15.98 5.43 3.99
CA LEU A 348 -15.40 5.51 5.32
C LEU A 348 -14.08 4.76 5.33
N LYS A 349 -13.02 5.38 5.87
CA LYS A 349 -11.74 4.73 6.11
C LYS A 349 -11.29 4.98 7.54
N PHE A 350 -10.65 4.00 8.10
CA PHE A 350 -9.97 4.07 9.38
C PHE A 350 -8.61 3.37 9.26
N LYS A 351 -7.60 3.92 9.87
CA LYS A 351 -6.33 3.26 10.09
C LYS A 351 -5.75 3.68 11.41
N GLY A 352 -5.05 2.79 12.07
CA GLY A 352 -4.46 3.05 13.37
C GLY A 352 -3.18 2.28 13.62
N GLN A 353 -2.54 2.63 14.68
CA GLN A 353 -1.43 1.93 15.29
C GLN A 353 -1.57 1.98 16.80
N TYR A 354 -1.34 0.86 17.45
CA TYR A 354 -1.15 0.77 18.90
C TYR A 354 0.17 0.09 19.15
N ALA A 355 1.10 0.80 19.76
CA ALA A 355 2.39 0.27 20.18
C ALA A 355 2.34 -0.20 21.63
N PHE A 356 3.08 -1.27 21.91
CA PHE A 356 3.25 -1.79 23.27
C PHE A 356 4.53 -1.24 23.93
N ASP A 357 5.46 -0.77 23.10
CA ASP A 357 6.77 -0.24 23.45
C ASP A 357 6.99 1.10 22.74
N ASN A 358 7.99 1.89 23.15
CA ASN A 358 8.43 3.05 22.38
C ASN A 358 9.02 2.59 21.05
N LEU A 359 8.75 3.34 19.99
CA LEU A 359 9.15 3.01 18.64
C LEU A 359 10.22 3.98 18.12
N ASP A 360 11.08 3.49 17.26
CA ASP A 360 11.90 4.34 16.40
C ASP A 360 11.02 5.12 15.42
N GLY A 361 11.37 6.37 15.11
CA GLY A 361 10.61 7.23 14.22
C GLY A 361 10.31 6.62 12.83
N THR A 362 11.08 5.58 12.40
CA THR A 362 10.79 4.83 11.17
C THR A 362 9.63 3.83 11.32
N GLU A 363 9.25 3.48 12.55
CA GLU A 363 8.13 2.59 12.89
C GLU A 363 6.94 3.33 13.50
N GLU A 364 7.05 4.64 13.75
CA GLU A 364 5.97 5.49 14.25
C GLU A 364 4.81 5.65 13.26
N PHE A 365 3.66 6.02 13.81
CA PHE A 365 2.47 6.40 13.08
C PHE A 365 2.47 7.90 12.80
N SER A 366 2.20 8.30 11.56
CA SER A 366 2.17 9.70 11.14
C SER A 366 0.75 10.15 10.80
N LEU A 367 0.36 11.36 11.23
CA LEU A 367 -0.96 11.94 10.97
C LEU A 367 -1.04 12.69 9.65
N GLY A 368 -0.10 13.58 9.36
CA GLY A 368 -0.18 14.47 8.19
C GLY A 368 0.20 13.78 6.88
N GLY A 369 -0.26 14.36 5.76
CA GLY A 369 0.09 13.93 4.41
C GLY A 369 -1.10 13.61 3.51
N THR A 370 -0.84 13.51 2.23
CA THR A 370 -1.88 13.36 1.18
C THR A 370 -2.75 12.11 1.32
N TYR A 371 -2.23 11.05 1.96
CA TYR A 371 -2.95 9.79 2.22
C TYR A 371 -3.39 9.64 3.68
N ASN A 372 -3.16 10.64 4.48
CA ASN A 372 -3.44 10.73 5.89
C ASN A 372 -4.46 11.85 6.14
N VAL A 373 -4.26 12.70 7.15
CA VAL A 373 -5.03 13.93 7.30
C VAL A 373 -4.53 14.92 6.26
N ARG A 374 -5.31 15.07 5.19
CA ARG A 374 -4.94 15.88 4.01
C ARG A 374 -4.84 17.35 4.36
N GLY A 375 -4.04 18.09 3.60
CA GLY A 375 -3.80 19.51 3.86
C GLY A 375 -2.60 19.77 4.76
N TYR A 376 -2.30 18.90 5.70
CA TYR A 376 -1.10 18.98 6.52
C TYR A 376 0.14 18.45 5.80
N PRO A 377 1.35 18.92 6.16
CA PRO A 377 2.60 18.36 5.66
C PRO A 377 2.73 16.85 5.89
N ASN A 378 3.56 16.19 5.10
CA ASN A 378 3.93 14.81 5.39
C ASN A 378 4.67 14.77 6.74
N ASN A 379 4.36 13.77 7.55
CA ASN A 379 4.90 13.59 8.90
C ASN A 379 4.53 14.70 9.91
N GLU A 380 3.52 15.52 9.60
CA GLU A 380 2.93 16.37 10.64
C GLU A 380 2.34 15.47 11.70
N GLY A 381 2.96 15.47 12.87
CA GLY A 381 2.62 14.58 13.95
C GLY A 381 2.96 13.12 13.75
N SER A 382 4.02 12.68 14.38
CA SER A 382 4.44 11.28 14.47
C SER A 382 4.40 10.79 15.91
N GLY A 383 4.23 9.49 16.10
CA GLY A 383 4.28 8.88 17.41
C GLY A 383 3.92 7.38 17.42
N ASP A 384 4.03 6.78 18.58
CA ASP A 384 3.92 5.33 18.78
C ASP A 384 2.50 4.81 18.55
N THR A 385 1.51 5.56 19.02
CA THR A 385 0.10 5.19 18.97
C THR A 385 -0.72 6.29 18.32
N GLY A 386 -1.65 5.92 17.44
CA GLY A 386 -2.52 6.90 16.82
C GLY A 386 -3.56 6.29 15.89
N TYR A 387 -4.47 7.13 15.41
CA TYR A 387 -5.44 6.73 14.40
C TYR A 387 -5.84 7.90 13.49
N ILE A 388 -6.32 7.55 12.31
CA ILE A 388 -6.90 8.47 11.34
C ILE A 388 -8.24 7.91 10.87
N THR A 389 -9.23 8.79 10.79
CA THR A 389 -10.53 8.51 10.18
C THR A 389 -10.74 9.44 9.00
N THR A 390 -11.18 8.90 7.88
CA THR A 390 -11.51 9.64 6.65
C THR A 390 -12.95 9.36 6.28
N LEU A 391 -13.71 10.40 5.99
CA LEU A 391 -15.06 10.34 5.46
C LEU A 391 -15.11 11.07 4.11
N GLU A 392 -15.61 10.40 3.06
CA GLU A 392 -15.77 11.00 1.74
C GLU A 392 -17.18 10.75 1.20
N LEU A 393 -17.93 11.82 0.95
CA LEU A 393 -19.18 11.75 0.21
C LEU A 393 -18.92 12.01 -1.27
N GLN A 394 -18.96 10.96 -2.08
CA GLN A 394 -18.59 10.96 -3.49
C GLN A 394 -19.83 11.03 -4.36
N ARG A 395 -19.90 11.97 -5.30
CA ARG A 395 -21.01 12.11 -6.25
C ARG A 395 -20.49 12.15 -7.68
N SER A 396 -20.96 11.20 -8.50
CA SER A 396 -20.74 11.20 -9.95
C SER A 396 -21.63 12.25 -10.60
N ILE A 397 -21.04 13.30 -11.12
CA ILE A 397 -21.73 14.37 -11.87
C ILE A 397 -21.94 13.90 -13.31
N GLN A 398 -20.87 13.32 -13.90
CA GLN A 398 -20.85 12.70 -15.22
C GLN A 398 -20.10 11.36 -15.16
N LYS A 399 -20.12 10.58 -16.24
CA LYS A 399 -19.41 9.28 -16.30
C LYS A 399 -17.90 9.41 -16.07
N ASN A 400 -17.35 10.57 -16.38
CA ASN A 400 -15.93 10.87 -16.28
C ASN A 400 -15.59 11.92 -15.22
N LEU A 401 -16.59 12.45 -14.49
CA LEU A 401 -16.41 13.51 -13.50
C LEU A 401 -17.07 13.14 -12.17
N MET A 402 -16.30 13.09 -11.11
CA MET A 402 -16.74 12.84 -9.74
C MET A 402 -16.30 14.00 -8.85
N VAL A 403 -17.21 14.47 -8.01
CA VAL A 403 -16.95 15.46 -6.96
C VAL A 403 -17.14 14.81 -5.61
N SER A 404 -16.28 15.12 -4.67
CA SER A 404 -16.32 14.56 -3.32
C SER A 404 -16.19 15.64 -2.26
N LEU A 405 -16.99 15.53 -1.20
CA LEU A 405 -16.75 16.24 0.06
C LEU A 405 -15.89 15.36 0.94
N LEU A 406 -14.88 15.96 1.56
CA LEU A 406 -13.82 15.29 2.28
C LEU A 406 -13.78 15.78 3.72
N PHE A 407 -13.58 14.84 4.65
CA PHE A 407 -13.30 15.12 6.04
C PHE A 407 -12.28 14.11 6.55
N ASP A 408 -11.20 14.59 7.19
CA ASP A 408 -10.18 13.77 7.82
C ASP A 408 -9.98 14.23 9.26
N TYR A 409 -9.85 13.27 10.17
CA TYR A 409 -9.49 13.50 11.56
C TYR A 409 -8.42 12.49 11.96
N GLY A 410 -7.40 12.94 12.68
CA GLY A 410 -6.35 12.09 13.22
C GLY A 410 -5.92 12.51 14.61
N LYS A 411 -5.60 11.54 15.45
CA LYS A 411 -5.10 11.73 16.80
C LYS A 411 -3.90 10.84 17.05
N ILE A 412 -2.93 11.36 17.81
CA ILE A 412 -1.68 10.67 18.10
C ILE A 412 -1.28 10.83 19.57
N TRP A 413 -0.65 9.79 20.10
CA TRP A 413 0.12 9.75 21.34
C TRP A 413 1.57 9.56 20.95
N THR A 414 2.42 10.52 21.31
CA THR A 414 3.80 10.60 20.80
C THR A 414 4.66 9.45 21.28
N HIS A 415 4.63 9.15 22.58
CA HIS A 415 5.39 8.04 23.14
C HIS A 415 4.49 7.13 23.98
N LYS A 416 4.80 5.86 23.98
CA LYS A 416 4.13 4.87 24.82
C LYS A 416 4.53 5.04 26.28
N ASP A 417 5.82 5.23 26.50
CA ASP A 417 6.42 5.50 27.80
C ASP A 417 7.18 6.83 27.76
N LEU A 418 6.62 7.85 28.38
CA LEU A 418 7.20 9.20 28.43
C LEU A 418 8.42 9.28 29.37
N GLU A 419 8.49 8.48 30.42
CA GLU A 419 9.64 8.45 31.32
C GLU A 419 10.86 7.88 30.60
N ALA A 420 10.68 6.78 29.87
CA ALA A 420 11.74 6.18 29.07
C ALA A 420 12.23 7.13 27.95
N ALA A 421 11.31 7.89 27.34
CA ALA A 421 11.65 8.87 26.32
C ALA A 421 12.37 10.11 26.86
N THR A 422 12.30 10.39 28.16
CA THR A 422 12.90 11.61 28.71
C THR A 422 14.22 11.38 29.42
N ASN A 423 14.58 10.15 29.79
CA ASN A 423 15.82 9.75 30.51
C ASN A 423 16.52 10.88 31.30
N GLY A 424 15.73 11.64 32.11
CA GLY A 424 16.21 12.67 33.03
C GLY A 424 16.64 13.99 32.40
N GLY A 425 16.49 14.20 31.12
CA GLY A 425 16.78 15.48 30.48
C GLY A 425 15.61 15.92 29.60
N ALA A 426 15.13 17.15 29.78
CA ALA A 426 14.15 17.76 28.89
C ALA A 426 14.76 17.96 27.48
N TRP A 427 14.77 16.91 26.67
CA TRP A 427 15.19 17.04 25.26
C TRP A 427 14.01 17.50 24.43
N THR A 428 14.22 18.58 23.73
CA THR A 428 13.26 19.11 22.78
C THR A 428 13.89 19.07 21.40
N PRO A 429 13.46 18.11 20.54
CA PRO A 429 13.82 18.19 19.15
C PRO A 429 13.34 19.54 18.62
N PHE A 430 14.26 20.35 18.11
CA PHE A 430 13.93 21.65 17.51
C PHE A 430 13.52 22.79 18.47
N GLY A 431 13.91 22.77 19.75
CA GLY A 431 13.71 23.91 20.65
C GLY A 431 12.29 24.05 21.19
N TYR A 432 11.53 22.96 21.27
CA TYR A 432 10.23 22.92 21.92
C TYR A 432 10.40 22.61 23.40
N ASN A 433 10.00 23.50 24.28
CA ASN A 433 10.15 23.35 25.72
C ASN A 433 9.12 22.42 26.38
N ASN A 434 8.25 21.77 25.60
CA ASN A 434 7.23 20.88 26.13
C ASN A 434 7.04 19.67 25.23
N LEU A 435 7.29 18.47 25.72
CA LEU A 435 6.80 17.23 25.14
C LEU A 435 5.26 17.30 25.09
N ILE A 436 4.70 17.34 23.89
CA ILE A 436 3.26 17.27 23.71
C ILE A 436 2.87 15.80 23.63
N PRO A 437 2.36 15.22 24.75
CA PRO A 437 2.13 13.77 24.80
C PRO A 437 1.00 13.31 23.87
N VAL A 438 0.06 14.21 23.57
CA VAL A 438 -1.12 13.90 22.75
C VAL A 438 -1.54 15.10 21.94
N TYR A 439 -1.76 14.94 20.65
CA TYR A 439 -2.40 15.96 19.84
C TYR A 439 -3.23 15.38 18.70
N ASP A 440 -4.07 16.22 18.12
CA ASP A 440 -4.95 15.86 17.02
C ASP A 440 -4.99 16.94 15.96
N ILE A 441 -5.26 16.52 14.72
CA ILE A 441 -5.41 17.39 13.57
C ILE A 441 -6.65 16.96 12.77
N MET A 442 -7.30 17.94 12.14
CA MET A 442 -8.44 17.68 11.28
C MET A 442 -8.43 18.58 10.06
N SER A 443 -8.99 18.09 8.97
CA SER A 443 -9.14 18.84 7.74
C SER A 443 -10.44 18.50 7.02
N GLY A 444 -10.88 19.42 6.17
CA GLY A 444 -12.04 19.22 5.31
C GLY A 444 -11.83 19.89 3.96
N GLY A 445 -12.57 19.46 2.96
CA GLY A 445 -12.42 20.06 1.65
C GLY A 445 -13.25 19.41 0.56
N ILE A 446 -12.91 19.78 -0.67
CA ILE A 446 -13.58 19.29 -1.87
C ILE A 446 -12.53 18.69 -2.80
N ALA A 447 -12.87 17.56 -3.40
CA ALA A 447 -12.07 16.93 -4.46
C ALA A 447 -12.86 16.82 -5.75
N VAL A 448 -12.16 16.95 -6.86
CA VAL A 448 -12.67 16.69 -8.22
C VAL A 448 -11.75 15.67 -8.86
N ASP A 449 -12.31 14.52 -9.23
CA ASP A 449 -11.64 13.48 -10.01
C ASP A 449 -12.18 13.52 -11.44
N TRP A 450 -11.35 13.91 -12.40
CA TRP A 450 -11.71 14.04 -13.81
C TRP A 450 -10.91 13.08 -14.69
N LYS A 451 -11.61 12.14 -15.31
CA LYS A 451 -11.04 11.24 -16.33
C LYS A 451 -11.05 11.96 -17.68
N ILE A 452 -9.93 12.56 -18.06
CA ILE A 452 -9.81 13.42 -19.25
C ILE A 452 -9.91 12.57 -20.53
N ILE A 453 -9.08 11.52 -20.61
CA ILE A 453 -9.07 10.52 -21.70
C ILE A 453 -8.92 9.13 -21.08
N PRO A 454 -9.14 8.04 -21.83
CA PRO A 454 -8.89 6.69 -21.34
C PRO A 454 -7.48 6.55 -20.76
N GLY A 455 -7.39 6.03 -19.53
CA GLY A 455 -6.14 5.88 -18.82
C GLY A 455 -5.68 7.12 -18.04
N SER A 456 -6.16 8.35 -18.35
CA SER A 456 -5.73 9.59 -17.67
C SER A 456 -6.73 10.07 -16.65
N THR A 457 -6.23 10.47 -15.49
CA THR A 457 -7.05 11.08 -14.43
C THR A 457 -6.35 12.30 -13.86
N LEU A 458 -7.03 13.43 -13.84
CA LEU A 458 -6.66 14.63 -13.10
C LEU A 458 -7.46 14.65 -11.80
N LYS A 459 -6.77 14.75 -10.68
CA LYS A 459 -7.40 14.95 -9.36
C LYS A 459 -6.98 16.30 -8.81
N MET A 460 -7.95 17.10 -8.45
CA MET A 460 -7.78 18.41 -7.80
C MET A 460 -8.46 18.36 -6.44
N GLN A 461 -7.80 18.88 -5.40
CA GLN A 461 -8.38 18.93 -4.07
C GLN A 461 -8.05 20.28 -3.44
N VAL A 462 -9.06 20.94 -2.91
CA VAL A 462 -8.91 22.13 -2.06
C VAL A 462 -9.26 21.69 -0.65
N ILE A 463 -8.26 21.73 0.21
CA ILE A 463 -8.33 21.22 1.59
C ILE A 463 -8.00 22.35 2.54
N ASP A 464 -8.82 22.52 3.56
CA ASP A 464 -8.61 23.47 4.63
C ASP A 464 -8.40 22.76 5.96
N HIS A 465 -7.54 23.31 6.82
CA HIS A 465 -7.37 22.86 8.18
C HIS A 465 -8.60 23.27 8.98
N LEU A 466 -9.23 22.32 9.65
CA LEU A 466 -10.37 22.53 10.53
C LEU A 466 -9.92 22.43 11.99
N GLY A 467 -10.51 23.25 12.85
CA GLY A 467 -10.22 23.24 14.27
C GLY A 467 -8.93 24.00 14.66
N ILE A 468 -8.77 24.19 15.96
CA ILE A 468 -7.66 24.90 16.57
C ILE A 468 -6.76 23.85 17.22
N SER A 469 -6.03 23.06 16.42
CA SER A 469 -4.95 22.28 17.01
C SER A 469 -3.76 23.20 17.24
N ASN A 470 -3.62 23.73 18.44
CA ASN A 470 -2.43 24.47 18.86
C ASN A 470 -1.28 23.55 19.26
N ARG A 471 -1.52 22.22 19.19
CA ARG A 471 -0.57 21.20 19.62
C ARG A 471 0.08 20.60 18.38
N GLY A 472 1.36 20.71 18.24
CA GLY A 472 2.12 20.32 17.06
C GLY A 472 2.49 21.50 16.17
N LYS A 473 1.85 22.68 16.36
CA LYS A 473 2.36 23.92 15.80
C LYS A 473 3.51 24.42 16.66
N ARG A 474 4.52 24.92 15.98
CA ARG A 474 5.59 25.67 16.65
C ARG A 474 5.00 26.88 17.38
N ASP A 475 5.71 27.43 18.34
CA ASP A 475 5.30 28.64 19.07
C ASP A 475 4.95 29.82 18.15
N ASP A 476 5.48 29.79 16.90
CA ASP A 476 5.19 30.76 15.84
C ASP A 476 3.91 30.44 15.00
N GLY A 477 3.16 29.37 15.36
CA GLY A 477 1.91 28.96 14.69
C GLY A 477 2.11 28.27 13.34
N GLN A 478 3.34 27.89 12.99
CA GLN A 478 3.65 27.18 11.73
C GLN A 478 3.55 25.67 11.89
N ASP A 479 3.26 24.96 10.79
CA ASP A 479 3.35 23.52 10.70
C ASP A 479 4.82 23.04 10.76
N PHE A 480 5.03 21.74 10.90
CA PHE A 480 6.37 21.12 10.99
C PHE A 480 7.32 21.55 9.87
N ASP A 481 6.81 21.73 8.65
CA ASP A 481 7.60 22.22 7.49
C ASP A 481 7.61 23.75 7.36
N ARG A 482 7.20 24.48 8.40
CA ARG A 482 7.03 25.94 8.44
C ARG A 482 6.00 26.50 7.46
N THR A 483 5.01 25.72 7.08
CA THR A 483 3.85 26.19 6.34
C THR A 483 2.94 26.99 7.27
N THR A 484 2.49 28.16 6.81
CA THR A 484 1.54 29.03 7.52
C THR A 484 0.14 28.99 6.90
N TYR A 485 0.02 28.38 5.71
CA TYR A 485 -1.23 28.37 4.95
C TYR A 485 -2.18 27.31 5.51
N LYS A 486 -3.41 27.73 5.84
CA LYS A 486 -4.48 26.80 6.27
C LYS A 486 -5.07 26.03 5.11
N THR A 487 -5.14 26.65 3.93
CA THR A 487 -5.73 26.06 2.73
C THR A 487 -4.66 25.52 1.79
N LYS A 488 -4.77 24.28 1.35
CA LYS A 488 -3.84 23.63 0.44
C LYS A 488 -4.55 23.14 -0.82
N LEU A 489 -3.95 23.48 -1.98
CA LEU A 489 -4.35 22.93 -3.27
C LEU A 489 -3.47 21.72 -3.59
N LEU A 490 -4.09 20.54 -3.68
CA LEU A 490 -3.41 19.31 -4.09
C LEU A 490 -3.83 18.97 -5.52
N LEU A 491 -2.83 18.80 -6.38
CA LEU A 491 -2.99 18.46 -7.79
C LEU A 491 -2.28 17.14 -8.07
N SER A 492 -2.92 16.25 -8.82
CA SER A 492 -2.33 15.00 -9.23
C SER A 492 -2.83 14.62 -10.62
N PHE A 493 -1.90 14.41 -11.52
CA PHE A 493 -2.16 13.82 -12.83
C PHE A 493 -1.62 12.39 -12.87
N THR A 494 -2.45 11.45 -13.31
CA THR A 494 -2.09 10.03 -13.43
C THR A 494 -2.41 9.55 -14.84
N GLN A 495 -1.44 8.90 -15.49
CA GLN A 495 -1.60 8.20 -16.75
C GLN A 495 -1.30 6.71 -16.57
N ASN A 496 -2.23 5.85 -16.98
CA ASN A 496 -2.05 4.40 -17.09
C ASN A 496 -1.94 4.02 -18.56
N PHE A 497 -1.05 3.08 -18.84
CA PHE A 497 -0.77 2.56 -20.19
C PHE A 497 -1.05 1.07 -20.25
#